data_2e326308dc3a2f3261272fc5f5a9ac7f
#
_entry.id   2e326308dc3a2f3261272fc5f5a9ac7f
#
_cell.length_a   1.000
_cell.length_b   1.000
_cell.length_c   1.000
_cell.angle_alpha   90.00
_cell.angle_beta   90.00
_cell.angle_gamma   90.00
#
_symmetry.space_group_name_H-M   'P 1'
#
loop_
_entity.id
_entity.type
_entity.pdbx_description
1 polymer ?
#
loop_
_entity_poly.entity_id
_entity_poly.type
_entity_poly.pdbx_seq_one_letter_code
_entity_poly.pdbx_strand_id
1 'polypeptide(L)' 'MQMKNNTAQATKVITAHVPLPMADKVDQMAARLERSRGWIIKQALSAWLAQEEERNRLTLEALDDVTSG' A
#
# COMPACT_ATOMS: atom_id res chain seq x y z
N MET A 1 15.98 -7.81 22.17
CA MET A 1 14.77 -7.60 22.22
C MET A 1 14.28 -6.55 21.44
N GLN A 2 14.79 -5.47 21.60
CA GLN A 2 14.34 -4.40 20.81
C GLN A 2 14.61 -4.60 19.39
N MET A 3 15.56 -5.40 19.05
CA MET A 3 15.88 -5.55 17.69
C MET A 3 14.76 -6.07 16.88
N LYS A 4 14.05 -7.02 17.43
CA LYS A 4 12.91 -7.52 16.68
C LYS A 4 11.87 -6.48 16.47
N ASN A 5 11.57 -5.74 17.51
CA ASN A 5 10.60 -4.70 17.40
C ASN A 5 11.02 -3.67 16.39
N ASN A 6 12.30 -3.33 16.41
CA ASN A 6 12.80 -2.35 15.47
C ASN A 6 12.64 -2.82 14.05
N THR A 7 12.91 -4.07 13.81
CA THR A 7 12.77 -4.60 12.46
C THR A 7 11.33 -4.54 12.01
N ALA A 8 10.41 -4.90 12.88
CA ALA A 8 9.00 -4.88 12.52
C ALA A 8 8.50 -3.46 12.27
N GLN A 9 9.11 -2.50 12.98
CA GLN A 9 8.66 -1.14 12.86
C GLN A 9 9.58 -0.28 12.01
N ALA A 10 10.58 -0.89 11.41
CA ALA A 10 11.49 -0.14 10.56
C ALA A 10 10.72 0.46 9.40
N THR A 11 11.09 1.67 9.04
CA THR A 11 10.42 2.37 7.95
C THR A 11 11.45 2.85 6.95
N LYS A 12 10.97 3.16 5.78
CA LYS A 12 11.81 3.67 4.72
C LYS A 12 11.04 4.79 4.05
N VAL A 13 11.73 5.83 3.65
CA VAL A 13 11.09 6.94 2.96
C VAL A 13 10.97 6.59 1.49
N ILE A 14 9.77 6.72 0.98
CA ILE A 14 9.50 6.51 -0.45
C ILE A 14 8.89 7.80 -0.96
N THR A 15 9.40 8.30 -2.07
CA THR A 15 8.88 9.53 -2.64
C THR A 15 8.31 9.26 -4.01
N ALA A 16 7.34 10.09 -4.39
CA ALA A 16 6.71 9.97 -5.68
C ALA A 16 6.08 11.30 -6.05
N HIS A 17 6.01 11.56 -7.34
CA HIS A 17 5.31 12.73 -7.84
C HIS A 17 3.89 12.32 -8.19
N VAL A 18 2.92 13.05 -7.69
CA VAL A 18 1.53 12.74 -7.98
C VAL A 18 0.87 13.96 -8.60
N PRO A 19 -0.16 13.76 -9.41
CA PRO A 19 -0.88 14.88 -10.00
C PRO A 19 -1.49 15.77 -8.92
N LEU A 20 -1.58 17.05 -9.21
CA LEU A 20 -2.12 17.99 -8.24
C LEU A 20 -3.52 17.62 -7.76
N PRO A 21 -4.44 17.24 -8.64
CA PRO A 21 -5.78 16.86 -8.15
C PRO A 21 -5.75 15.71 -7.15
N MET A 22 -4.84 14.77 -7.37
CA MET A 22 -4.72 13.65 -6.45
C MET A 22 -4.15 14.10 -5.12
N ALA A 23 -3.16 14.98 -5.15
CA ALA A 23 -2.59 15.52 -3.93
C ALA A 23 -3.63 16.28 -3.13
N ASP A 24 -4.49 17.03 -3.82
CA ASP A 24 -5.55 17.76 -3.16
C ASP A 24 -6.51 16.81 -2.47
N LYS A 25 -6.83 15.71 -3.10
CA LYS A 25 -7.74 14.75 -2.50
C LYS A 25 -7.13 14.11 -1.26
N VAL A 26 -5.83 13.86 -1.30
CA VAL A 26 -5.15 13.32 -0.13
C VAL A 26 -5.24 14.31 1.02
N ASP A 27 -5.03 15.60 0.73
CA ASP A 27 -5.11 16.62 1.76
C ASP A 27 -6.51 16.72 2.32
N GLN A 28 -7.53 16.66 1.47
CA GLN A 28 -8.91 16.72 1.91
C GLN A 28 -9.26 15.54 2.80
N MET A 29 -8.81 14.35 2.43
CA MET A 29 -9.06 13.18 3.23
C MET A 29 -8.37 13.26 4.57
N ALA A 30 -7.13 13.74 4.56
CA ALA A 30 -6.38 13.87 5.80
C ALA A 30 -7.09 14.80 6.75
N ALA A 31 -7.60 15.91 6.24
CA ALA A 31 -8.33 16.87 7.06
C ALA A 31 -9.61 16.26 7.60
N ARG A 32 -10.33 15.56 6.73
CA ARG A 32 -11.60 14.95 7.13
C ARG A 32 -11.42 13.93 8.21
N LEU A 33 -10.39 13.11 8.10
CA LEU A 33 -10.15 12.03 9.05
C LEU A 33 -9.26 12.48 10.20
N GLU A 34 -8.80 13.72 10.16
CA GLU A 34 -7.92 14.27 11.18
C GLU A 34 -6.67 13.40 11.32
N ARG A 35 -6.13 13.00 10.17
CA ARG A 35 -4.91 12.21 10.13
C ARG A 35 -3.89 12.93 9.28
N SER A 36 -2.64 12.51 9.37
CA SER A 36 -1.59 13.13 8.58
C SER A 36 -1.67 12.63 7.14
N ARG A 37 -1.07 13.41 6.24
CA ARG A 37 -0.97 13.01 4.85
C ARG A 37 -0.24 11.69 4.74
N GLY A 38 0.83 11.53 5.52
CA GLY A 38 1.58 10.27 5.50
C GLY A 38 0.74 9.09 5.92
N TRP A 39 -0.16 9.30 6.88
CA TRP A 39 -1.04 8.23 7.31
C TRP A 39 -1.96 7.79 6.17
N ILE A 40 -2.52 8.78 5.46
CA ILE A 40 -3.41 8.48 4.34
C ILE A 40 -2.66 7.68 3.28
N ILE A 41 -1.45 8.14 2.93
CA ILE A 41 -0.67 7.47 1.90
C ILE A 41 -0.32 6.05 2.32
N LYS A 42 0.05 5.87 3.57
CA LYS A 42 0.41 4.55 4.07
C LYS A 42 -0.79 3.60 4.00
N GLN A 43 -1.96 4.09 4.39
CA GLN A 43 -3.15 3.27 4.34
C GLN A 43 -3.52 2.91 2.91
N ALA A 44 -3.42 3.87 2.02
CA ALA A 44 -3.75 3.65 0.62
C ALA A 44 -2.80 2.63 0.00
N LEU A 45 -1.51 2.77 0.27
CA LEU A 45 -0.53 1.83 -0.26
C LEU A 45 -0.75 0.43 0.29
N SER A 46 -1.03 0.32 1.57
CA SER A 46 -1.26 -0.98 2.18
C SER A 46 -2.45 -1.68 1.52
N ALA A 47 -3.52 -0.94 1.31
CA ALA A 47 -4.71 -1.50 0.70
C ALA A 47 -4.45 -1.91 -0.73
N TRP A 48 -3.76 -1.05 -1.49
CA TRP A 48 -3.49 -1.34 -2.88
C TRP A 48 -2.57 -2.54 -3.04
N LEU A 49 -1.54 -2.61 -2.23
CA LEU A 49 -0.59 -3.72 -2.31
C LEU A 49 -1.25 -5.04 -1.94
N ALA A 50 -2.11 -5.02 -0.94
CA ALA A 50 -2.83 -6.23 -0.56
C ALA A 50 -3.71 -6.70 -1.69
N GLN A 51 -4.35 -5.75 -2.36
CA GLN A 51 -5.21 -6.08 -3.48
C GLN A 51 -4.42 -6.66 -4.64
N GLU A 52 -3.25 -6.10 -4.92
CA GLU A 52 -2.41 -6.59 -6.00
C GLU A 52 -1.85 -7.96 -5.70
N GLU A 53 -1.50 -8.20 -4.44
CA GLU A 53 -1.00 -9.51 -4.06
C GLU A 53 -2.06 -10.58 -4.23
N GLU A 54 -3.28 -10.24 -3.89
CA GLU A 54 -4.39 -11.18 -4.06
C GLU A 54 -4.62 -11.47 -5.52
N ARG A 55 -4.61 -10.43 -6.35
CA ARG A 55 -4.81 -10.60 -7.78
C ARG A 55 -3.70 -11.44 -8.39
N ASN A 56 -2.47 -11.18 -7.98
CA ASN A 56 -1.33 -11.90 -8.50
C ASN A 56 -1.40 -13.37 -8.14
N ARG A 57 -1.82 -13.66 -6.92
CA ARG A 57 -1.95 -15.04 -6.46
C ARG A 57 -3.00 -15.78 -7.29
N LEU A 58 -4.12 -15.14 -7.55
CA LEU A 58 -5.17 -15.75 -8.34
C LEU A 58 -4.69 -16.02 -9.75
N THR A 59 -3.93 -15.10 -10.30
CA THR A 59 -3.41 -15.27 -11.64
C THR A 59 -2.47 -16.46 -11.72
N LEU A 60 -1.62 -16.60 -10.73
CA LEU A 60 -0.68 -17.71 -10.71
C LEU A 60 -1.40 -19.04 -10.58
N GLU A 61 -2.46 -19.07 -9.79
CA GLU A 61 -3.24 -20.28 -9.64
C GLU A 61 -3.89 -20.67 -10.96
N ALA A 62 -4.38 -19.68 -11.68
CA ALA A 62 -5.00 -19.93 -12.97
C ALA A 62 -3.97 -20.49 -13.95
N LEU A 63 -2.77 -19.96 -13.94
CA LEU A 63 -1.72 -20.42 -14.81
C LEU A 63 -1.35 -21.86 -14.48
N ASP A 64 -1.31 -22.19 -13.22
CA ASP A 64 -1.01 -23.54 -12.80
C ASP A 64 -2.06 -24.49 -13.34
N ASP A 65 -3.31 -24.12 -13.24
CA ASP A 65 -4.38 -24.94 -13.74
C ASP A 65 -4.20 -25.20 -15.22
N VAL A 66 -3.90 -24.16 -15.96
CA VAL A 66 -3.70 -24.28 -17.40
C VAL A 66 -2.52 -25.21 -17.69
N THR A 67 -1.46 -25.04 -16.94
CA THR A 67 -0.29 -25.85 -17.14
C THR A 67 -0.56 -27.29 -16.81
N SER A 68 -1.29 -27.53 -15.76
CA SER A 68 -1.60 -28.89 -15.36
C SER A 68 -2.48 -29.58 -16.36
N GLY A 69 -3.39 -28.83 -16.93
CA GLY A 69 -4.29 -29.40 -17.88
C GLY A 69 -3.60 -29.71 -19.16
#